data_5e1d6c9ecaf50a681d887b6cd9fda67c
#
_entry.id   5e1d6c9ecaf50a681d887b6cd9fda67c
#
_cell.length_a   1.000
_cell.length_b   1.000
_cell.length_c   1.000
_cell.angle_alpha   90.00
_cell.angle_beta   90.00
_cell.angle_gamma   90.00
#
_symmetry.space_group_name_H-M   'P 1'
#
loop_
_entity.id
_entity.type
_entity.pdbx_description
1 polymer ?
#
loop_
_entity_poly.entity_id
_entity_poly.type
_entity_poly.pdbx_seq_one_letter_code
_entity_poly.pdbx_strand_id
1 'polypeptide(L)'
;MVIVREDADGSVLDVGRKTRTVPAAIRRALTARDRRCAFPGCNARRCDAHHVVHWAEGGHTALDNLILLCRRHHTLAHEGRFSVERTTDGDIVFRRPDGRPLEPSPVLGWNGHKVVPDGVNAKSLRVWDGTPLNVGYAIDVLRPQPAAWLAQPQ
;
A
#
# COMPACT_ATOMS: atom_id res chain seq x y z
N MET A 1 8.47 -17.79 29.37
CA MET A 1 9.18 -16.55 29.76
C MET A 1 8.64 -15.43 28.84
N VAL A 2 8.07 -14.39 29.42
CA VAL A 2 7.57 -13.24 28.62
C VAL A 2 8.70 -12.21 28.64
N ILE A 3 9.30 -11.93 27.49
CA ILE A 3 10.29 -10.88 27.36
C ILE A 3 9.51 -9.61 27.03
N VAL A 4 9.54 -8.63 27.93
CA VAL A 4 9.02 -7.28 27.68
C VAL A 4 10.23 -6.44 27.28
N ARG A 5 10.23 -5.88 26.06
CA ARG A 5 11.24 -4.89 25.63
C ARG A 5 10.67 -3.51 25.81
N GLU A 6 11.44 -2.68 26.48
CA GLU A 6 11.13 -1.27 26.69
C GLU A 6 12.16 -0.42 25.96
N ASP A 7 11.77 0.78 25.53
CA ASP A 7 12.70 1.79 25.05
C ASP A 7 13.31 2.60 26.20
N ALA A 8 14.12 3.61 25.88
CA ALA A 8 14.83 4.40 26.86
C ALA A 8 13.92 5.22 27.80
N ASP A 9 12.65 5.42 27.44
CA ASP A 9 11.66 6.14 28.24
C ASP A 9 10.69 5.18 28.99
N GLY A 10 10.96 3.88 28.97
CA GLY A 10 10.14 2.86 29.65
C GLY A 10 8.88 2.46 28.90
N SER A 11 8.73 2.84 27.64
CA SER A 11 7.60 2.42 26.81
C SER A 11 7.77 0.98 26.34
N VAL A 12 6.72 0.15 26.55
CA VAL A 12 6.72 -1.25 26.13
C VAL A 12 6.66 -1.36 24.61
N LEU A 13 7.69 -1.94 23.99
CA LEU A 13 7.79 -2.15 22.55
C LEU A 13 7.56 -3.61 22.13
N ASP A 14 7.54 -4.54 23.05
CA ASP A 14 7.32 -5.98 22.83
C ASP A 14 6.57 -6.61 24.00
N VAL A 15 5.53 -7.35 23.71
CA VAL A 15 4.77 -8.14 24.71
C VAL A 15 4.77 -9.63 24.36
N GLY A 16 5.56 -10.02 23.38
CA GLY A 16 5.67 -11.40 22.91
C GLY A 16 4.32 -11.98 22.48
N ARG A 17 4.03 -13.19 22.93
CA ARG A 17 2.77 -13.88 22.63
C ARG A 17 1.74 -13.80 23.77
N LYS A 18 1.87 -12.85 24.66
CA LYS A 18 0.89 -12.65 25.75
C LYS A 18 -0.48 -12.23 25.23
N THR A 19 -0.51 -11.41 24.17
CA THR A 19 -1.75 -10.92 23.59
C THR A 19 -1.58 -10.63 22.09
N ARG A 20 -2.62 -10.93 21.31
CA ARG A 20 -2.72 -10.51 19.92
C ARG A 20 -3.07 -9.02 19.79
N THR A 21 -3.74 -8.48 20.80
CA THR A 21 -4.11 -7.08 20.81
C THR A 21 -2.88 -6.22 21.00
N VAL A 22 -2.70 -5.26 20.09
CA VAL A 22 -1.55 -4.35 20.11
C VAL A 22 -1.74 -3.30 21.20
N PRO A 23 -0.87 -3.27 22.24
CA PRO A 23 -0.95 -2.28 23.31
C PRO A 23 -0.82 -0.85 22.80
N ALA A 24 -1.37 0.10 23.54
CA ALA A 24 -1.38 1.51 23.13
C ALA A 24 0.03 2.09 22.95
N ALA A 25 1.01 1.66 23.76
CA ALA A 25 2.41 2.08 23.63
C ALA A 25 3.00 1.64 22.30
N ILE A 26 2.88 0.35 21.96
CA ILE A 26 3.33 -0.20 20.67
C ILE A 26 2.58 0.49 19.50
N ARG A 27 1.27 0.74 19.65
CA ARG A 27 0.47 1.43 18.64
C ARG A 27 0.98 2.86 18.37
N ARG A 28 1.34 3.60 19.43
CA ARG A 28 1.93 4.95 19.28
C ARG A 28 3.27 4.90 18.58
N ALA A 29 4.18 4.00 19.02
CA ALA A 29 5.49 3.83 18.40
C ALA A 29 5.38 3.43 16.93
N LEU A 30 4.50 2.49 16.60
CA LEU A 30 4.19 2.07 15.24
C LEU A 30 3.67 3.23 14.38
N THR A 31 2.76 4.03 14.92
CA THR A 31 2.21 5.20 14.20
C THR A 31 3.28 6.28 13.98
N ALA A 32 4.18 6.49 14.93
CA ALA A 32 5.29 7.43 14.80
C ALA A 32 6.29 6.98 13.74
N ARG A 33 6.58 5.66 13.67
CA ARG A 33 7.50 5.07 12.70
C ARG A 33 6.93 5.11 11.28
N ASP A 34 5.72 4.56 11.06
CA ASP A 34 5.18 4.31 9.72
C ASP A 34 4.37 5.49 9.16
N ARG A 35 3.71 6.26 10.03
CA ARG A 35 2.89 7.46 9.71
C ARG A 35 1.71 7.24 8.76
N ARG A 36 1.77 6.23 7.88
CA ARG A 36 0.79 5.89 6.84
C ARG A 36 0.81 4.40 6.53
N CYS A 37 -0.09 3.96 5.66
CA CYS A 37 -0.10 2.60 5.15
C CYS A 37 1.25 2.25 4.50
N ALA A 38 1.84 1.14 4.92
CA ALA A 38 3.14 0.66 4.42
C ALA A 38 3.06 0.06 3.00
N PHE A 39 1.84 -0.22 2.49
CA PHE A 39 1.67 -0.77 1.15
C PHE A 39 2.21 0.20 0.09
N PRO A 40 3.00 -0.29 -0.90
CA PRO A 40 3.62 0.53 -1.93
C PRO A 40 2.61 1.45 -2.65
N GLY A 41 2.94 2.75 -2.71
CA GLY A 41 2.09 3.75 -3.35
C GLY A 41 0.84 4.18 -2.57
N CYS A 42 0.60 3.64 -1.37
CA CYS A 42 -0.56 4.01 -0.55
C CYS A 42 -0.25 5.16 0.41
N ASN A 43 -1.08 6.21 0.39
CA ASN A 43 -0.94 7.38 1.26
C ASN A 43 -1.99 7.47 2.38
N ALA A 44 -2.75 6.39 2.61
CA ALA A 44 -3.80 6.36 3.63
C ALA A 44 -3.20 6.52 5.03
N ARG A 45 -3.80 7.40 5.84
CA ARG A 45 -3.37 7.68 7.23
C ARG A 45 -4.16 6.90 8.27
N ARG A 46 -5.40 6.49 7.95
CA ARG A 46 -6.21 5.63 8.82
C ARG A 46 -5.79 4.19 8.59
N CYS A 47 -5.02 3.65 9.53
CA CYS A 47 -4.40 2.35 9.40
C CYS A 47 -4.59 1.52 10.68
N ASP A 48 -4.60 0.22 10.49
CA ASP A 48 -4.57 -0.78 11.54
C ASP A 48 -3.19 -1.44 11.60
N ALA A 49 -2.82 -1.95 12.78
CA ALA A 49 -1.59 -2.72 12.94
C ALA A 49 -1.79 -4.11 12.36
N HIS A 50 -0.86 -4.54 11.51
CA HIS A 50 -0.83 -5.87 10.90
C HIS A 50 0.45 -6.59 11.31
N HIS A 51 0.32 -7.87 11.70
CA HIS A 51 1.49 -8.71 12.03
C HIS A 51 2.12 -9.20 10.72
N VAL A 52 3.42 -8.96 10.54
CA VAL A 52 4.20 -9.45 9.39
C VAL A 52 4.24 -10.97 9.40
N VAL A 53 4.70 -11.58 10.50
CA VAL A 53 4.47 -12.99 10.79
C VAL A 53 3.15 -13.10 11.51
N HIS A 54 2.19 -13.76 10.88
CA HIS A 54 0.82 -13.81 11.39
C HIS A 54 0.75 -14.42 12.79
N TRP A 55 -0.11 -13.90 13.65
CA TRP A 55 -0.27 -14.39 15.01
C TRP A 55 -0.53 -15.91 15.09
N ALA A 56 -1.36 -16.43 14.18
CA ALA A 56 -1.69 -17.85 14.11
C ALA A 56 -0.47 -18.71 13.72
N GLU A 57 0.52 -18.12 13.05
CA GLU A 57 1.76 -18.76 12.58
C GLU A 57 2.93 -18.58 13.55
N GLY A 58 2.64 -18.14 14.77
CA GLY A 58 3.64 -17.99 15.80
C GLY A 58 4.20 -16.57 15.95
N GLY A 59 3.75 -15.62 15.14
CA GLY A 59 4.17 -14.22 15.24
C GLY A 59 3.88 -13.61 16.61
N HIS A 60 4.76 -12.77 17.09
CA HIS A 60 4.65 -12.07 18.38
C HIS A 60 4.16 -10.63 18.16
N THR A 61 3.61 -10.03 19.22
CA THR A 61 3.15 -8.65 19.20
C THR A 61 4.28 -7.75 19.67
N ALA A 62 5.12 -7.33 18.72
CA ALA A 62 6.24 -6.44 18.92
C ALA A 62 6.35 -5.47 17.74
N LEU A 63 7.00 -4.33 17.99
CA LEU A 63 7.13 -3.25 16.98
C LEU A 63 7.81 -3.71 15.70
N ASP A 64 8.78 -4.62 15.82
CA ASP A 64 9.53 -5.20 14.69
C ASP A 64 8.68 -6.17 13.84
N ASN A 65 7.67 -6.82 14.44
CA ASN A 65 6.75 -7.72 13.73
C ASN A 65 5.44 -7.04 13.28
N LEU A 66 5.34 -5.73 13.40
CA LEU A 66 4.14 -4.98 13.05
C LEU A 66 4.41 -3.95 11.95
N ILE A 67 3.40 -3.71 11.11
CA ILE A 67 3.33 -2.63 10.13
C ILE A 67 1.95 -1.98 10.15
N LEU A 68 1.84 -0.76 9.64
CA LEU A 68 0.56 -0.11 9.41
C LEU A 68 -0.01 -0.45 8.04
N LEU A 69 -1.21 -1.00 8.00
CA LEU A 69 -1.99 -1.14 6.77
C LEU A 69 -3.34 -0.43 6.89
N CYS A 70 -3.75 0.27 5.84
CA CYS A 70 -5.10 0.80 5.79
C CYS A 70 -6.12 -0.35 5.70
N ARG A 71 -7.37 -0.10 6.05
CA ARG A 71 -8.42 -1.13 6.06
C ARG A 71 -8.45 -1.96 4.78
N ARG A 72 -8.34 -1.32 3.60
CA ARG A 72 -8.34 -2.02 2.32
C ARG A 72 -7.16 -2.99 2.20
N HIS A 73 -5.93 -2.51 2.43
CA HIS A 73 -4.75 -3.36 2.30
C HIS A 73 -4.66 -4.40 3.41
N HIS A 74 -5.15 -4.11 4.61
CA HIS A 74 -5.26 -5.07 5.70
C HIS A 74 -6.18 -6.25 5.32
N THR A 75 -7.36 -5.97 4.72
CA THR A 75 -8.27 -7.00 4.21
C THR A 75 -7.62 -7.82 3.09
N LEU A 76 -7.00 -7.15 2.10
CA LEU A 76 -6.34 -7.83 0.97
C LEU A 76 -5.17 -8.73 1.42
N ALA A 77 -4.43 -8.34 2.47
CA ALA A 77 -3.39 -9.19 3.06
C ALA A 77 -3.99 -10.47 3.64
N HIS A 78 -5.09 -10.36 4.41
CA HIS A 78 -5.79 -11.53 4.96
C HIS A 78 -6.45 -12.40 3.90
N GLU A 79 -6.83 -11.85 2.76
CA GLU A 79 -7.34 -12.59 1.60
C GLU A 79 -6.23 -13.24 0.76
N GLY A 80 -4.97 -13.10 1.14
CA GLY A 80 -3.83 -13.68 0.41
C GLY A 80 -3.56 -13.02 -0.94
N ARG A 81 -4.04 -11.77 -1.15
CA ARG A 81 -3.78 -11.04 -2.39
C ARG A 81 -2.34 -10.56 -2.50
N PHE A 82 -1.64 -10.54 -1.41
CA PHE A 82 -0.20 -10.33 -1.30
C PHE A 82 0.28 -10.85 0.06
N SER A 83 1.55 -11.18 0.16
CA SER A 83 2.24 -11.43 1.42
C SER A 83 3.13 -10.25 1.80
N VAL A 84 3.47 -10.19 3.08
CA VAL A 84 4.39 -9.22 3.65
C VAL A 84 5.51 -9.97 4.34
N GLU A 85 6.73 -9.61 4.03
CA GLU A 85 7.93 -10.22 4.61
C GLU A 85 8.85 -9.14 5.13
N ARG A 86 9.61 -9.46 6.17
CA ARG A 86 10.72 -8.63 6.61
C ARG A 86 12.02 -9.29 6.19
N THR A 87 12.87 -8.53 5.51
CA THR A 87 14.20 -8.99 5.12
C THR A 87 15.14 -9.05 6.33
N THR A 88 16.28 -9.71 6.17
CA THR A 88 17.35 -9.73 7.17
C THR A 88 17.87 -8.34 7.53
N ASP A 89 17.81 -7.42 6.57
CA ASP A 89 18.23 -6.02 6.72
C ASP A 89 17.15 -5.15 7.40
N GLY A 90 15.98 -5.74 7.68
CA GLY A 90 14.87 -5.08 8.38
C GLY A 90 13.85 -4.39 7.46
N ASP A 91 14.06 -4.42 6.16
CA ASP A 91 13.15 -3.84 5.17
C ASP A 91 11.86 -4.65 5.01
N ILE A 92 10.78 -3.99 4.68
CA ILE A 92 9.50 -4.63 4.39
C ILE A 92 9.35 -4.84 2.88
N VAL A 93 9.15 -6.09 2.49
CA VAL A 93 8.89 -6.49 1.11
C VAL A 93 7.47 -7.02 0.99
N PHE A 94 6.74 -6.49 0.02
CA PHE A 94 5.41 -6.99 -0.36
C PHE A 94 5.58 -7.90 -1.57
N ARG A 95 4.94 -9.08 -1.55
CA ARG A 95 4.99 -10.02 -2.68
C ARG A 95 3.59 -10.35 -3.19
N ARG A 96 3.50 -10.53 -4.48
CA ARG A 96 2.32 -11.08 -5.14
C ARG A 96 2.16 -12.57 -4.80
N PRO A 97 0.98 -13.17 -5.03
CA PRO A 97 0.80 -14.62 -4.86
C PRO A 97 1.74 -15.49 -5.71
N ASP A 98 2.27 -14.95 -6.81
CA ASP A 98 3.28 -15.59 -7.67
C ASP A 98 4.72 -15.47 -7.13
N GLY A 99 4.90 -14.85 -5.94
CA GLY A 99 6.18 -14.64 -5.27
C GLY A 99 6.97 -13.42 -5.75
N ARG A 100 6.54 -12.74 -6.81
CA ARG A 100 7.23 -11.55 -7.31
C ARG A 100 7.05 -10.37 -6.37
N PRO A 101 8.09 -9.57 -6.11
CA PRO A 101 7.96 -8.37 -5.30
C PRO A 101 6.97 -7.38 -5.94
N LEU A 102 6.19 -6.73 -5.09
CA LEU A 102 5.40 -5.56 -5.45
C LEU A 102 6.33 -4.35 -5.37
N GLU A 103 6.81 -3.93 -6.51
CA GLU A 103 7.55 -2.68 -6.59
C GLU A 103 6.61 -1.49 -6.31
N PRO A 104 7.11 -0.44 -5.64
CA PRO A 104 6.37 0.80 -5.57
C PRO A 104 6.03 1.20 -7.00
N SER A 105 4.74 1.45 -7.27
CA SER A 105 4.37 2.12 -8.53
C SER A 105 5.30 3.32 -8.68
N PRO A 106 5.95 3.50 -9.84
CA PRO A 106 6.72 4.70 -10.03
C PRO A 106 5.81 5.85 -9.63
N VAL A 107 6.23 6.60 -8.62
CA VAL A 107 5.59 7.87 -8.33
C VAL A 107 5.74 8.61 -9.65
N LEU A 108 4.68 8.66 -10.43
CA LEU A 108 4.58 9.64 -11.49
C LEU A 108 4.86 10.93 -10.76
N GLY A 109 6.13 11.37 -10.85
CA GLY A 109 6.59 12.52 -10.13
C GLY A 109 5.70 13.69 -10.52
N TRP A 110 4.69 13.92 -9.71
CA TRP A 110 4.06 15.21 -9.71
C TRP A 110 5.07 16.16 -9.11
N ASN A 111 6.08 16.49 -9.90
CA ASN A 111 7.10 17.48 -9.56
C ASN A 111 6.55 18.91 -9.60
N GLY A 112 5.21 19.06 -9.46
CA GLY A 112 4.56 20.37 -9.48
C GLY A 112 4.53 21.04 -10.86
N HIS A 113 5.27 20.53 -11.82
CA HIS A 113 5.20 21.00 -13.19
C HIS A 113 4.01 20.34 -13.87
N LYS A 114 2.89 21.05 -13.93
CA LYS A 114 1.86 20.78 -14.92
C LYS A 114 2.55 20.90 -16.27
N VAL A 115 2.86 19.77 -16.90
CA VAL A 115 3.09 19.79 -18.35
C VAL A 115 1.71 20.00 -18.96
N VAL A 116 1.29 21.24 -18.99
CA VAL A 116 0.14 21.65 -19.81
C VAL A 116 0.72 21.80 -21.20
N PRO A 117 0.29 21.02 -22.20
CA PRO A 117 0.75 21.20 -23.57
C PRO A 117 0.54 22.65 -23.99
N ASP A 118 1.50 23.19 -24.73
CA ASP A 118 1.39 24.55 -25.28
C ASP A 118 0.08 24.69 -26.05
N GLY A 119 -0.65 25.79 -25.78
CA GLY A 119 -1.94 26.06 -26.37
C GLY A 119 -3.16 25.58 -25.56
N VAL A 120 -3.00 24.84 -24.46
CA VAL A 120 -4.08 24.49 -23.55
C VAL A 120 -4.32 25.63 -22.56
N ASN A 121 -5.50 26.20 -22.56
CA ASN A 121 -5.94 27.25 -21.63
C ASN A 121 -7.30 26.87 -21.02
N ALA A 122 -7.79 27.69 -20.09
CA ALA A 122 -9.06 27.40 -19.38
C ALA A 122 -10.27 27.27 -20.34
N LYS A 123 -10.20 27.82 -21.54
CA LYS A 123 -11.23 27.70 -22.59
C LYS A 123 -11.04 26.44 -23.44
N SER A 124 -9.88 25.78 -23.37
CA SER A 124 -9.60 24.52 -24.09
C SER A 124 -10.23 23.30 -23.41
N LEU A 125 -10.68 23.41 -22.17
CA LEU A 125 -11.47 22.38 -21.52
C LEU A 125 -12.84 22.37 -22.23
N ARG A 126 -13.10 21.27 -22.96
CA ARG A 126 -14.46 21.02 -23.43
C ARG A 126 -15.36 20.94 -22.21
N VAL A 127 -16.30 21.87 -22.12
CA VAL A 127 -17.38 21.77 -21.15
C VAL A 127 -18.15 20.50 -21.52
N TRP A 128 -18.30 19.60 -20.55
CA TRP A 128 -19.14 18.43 -20.73
C TRP A 128 -20.57 18.90 -21.12
N ASP A 129 -21.04 18.45 -22.27
CA ASP A 129 -22.33 18.84 -22.84
C ASP A 129 -23.53 18.08 -22.24
N GLY A 130 -23.28 17.28 -21.18
CA GLY A 130 -24.31 16.43 -20.55
C GLY A 130 -24.50 15.09 -21.25
N THR A 131 -23.76 14.78 -22.30
CA THR A 131 -23.83 13.47 -22.96
C THR A 131 -23.31 12.40 -22.00
N PRO A 132 -24.08 11.35 -21.70
CA PRO A 132 -23.62 10.25 -20.83
C PRO A 132 -22.33 9.63 -21.37
N LEU A 133 -21.38 9.36 -20.48
CA LEU A 133 -20.16 8.65 -20.84
C LEU A 133 -20.52 7.29 -21.46
N ASN A 134 -20.07 7.05 -22.68
CA ASN A 134 -20.18 5.71 -23.28
C ASN A 134 -19.16 4.78 -22.60
N VAL A 135 -19.62 4.12 -21.54
CA VAL A 135 -18.78 3.22 -20.74
C VAL A 135 -18.27 2.04 -21.59
N GLY A 136 -19.08 1.55 -22.54
CA GLY A 136 -18.66 0.49 -23.46
C GLY A 136 -17.45 0.92 -24.29
N TYR A 137 -17.52 2.09 -24.91
CA TYR A 137 -16.41 2.65 -25.68
C TYR A 137 -15.17 2.90 -24.82
N ALA A 138 -15.33 3.43 -23.61
CA ALA A 138 -14.22 3.65 -22.69
C ALA A 138 -13.53 2.34 -22.29
N ILE A 139 -14.30 1.28 -22.05
CA ILE A 139 -13.77 -0.06 -21.76
C ILE A 139 -13.03 -0.63 -22.97
N ASP A 140 -13.57 -0.50 -24.17
CA ASP A 140 -12.95 -1.03 -25.40
C ASP A 140 -11.64 -0.32 -25.72
N VAL A 141 -11.55 1.00 -25.50
CA VAL A 141 -10.30 1.76 -25.67
C VAL A 141 -9.25 1.37 -24.64
N LEU A 142 -9.66 1.04 -23.40
CA LEU A 142 -8.76 0.66 -22.30
C LEU A 142 -8.37 -0.82 -22.32
N ARG A 143 -9.06 -1.66 -23.11
CA ARG A 143 -8.65 -3.06 -23.27
C ARG A 143 -7.32 -3.13 -24.03
N PRO A 144 -6.40 -4.04 -23.59
CA PRO A 144 -5.21 -4.33 -24.38
C PRO A 144 -5.64 -4.76 -25.79
N GLN A 145 -5.29 -3.96 -26.79
CA GLN A 145 -5.60 -4.28 -28.17
C GLN A 145 -4.71 -5.46 -28.60
N PRO A 146 -5.26 -6.49 -29.29
CA PRO A 146 -4.43 -7.55 -29.85
C PRO A 146 -3.45 -6.93 -30.85
N ALA A 147 -2.20 -7.45 -30.85
CA ALA A 147 -1.09 -6.91 -31.65
C ALA A 147 -1.37 -6.76 -33.15
N ALA A 148 -2.40 -7.41 -33.68
CA ALA A 148 -2.87 -7.30 -35.06
C ALA A 148 -3.40 -5.91 -35.44
N TRP A 149 -3.75 -5.04 -34.47
CA TRP A 149 -4.24 -3.67 -34.76
C TRP A 149 -3.13 -2.70 -35.14
N LEU A 150 -1.88 -3.01 -34.81
CA LEU A 150 -0.72 -2.18 -35.12
C LEU A 150 -0.19 -2.42 -36.55
N ALA A 151 -0.76 -3.35 -37.31
CA ALA A 151 -0.29 -3.78 -38.63
C ALA A 151 -1.15 -3.25 -39.80
N GLN A 152 -2.02 -2.25 -39.58
CA GLN A 152 -2.72 -1.66 -40.71
C GLN A 152 -1.83 -0.60 -41.40
N PRO A 153 -1.50 -0.76 -42.69
CA PRO A 153 -0.80 0.28 -43.43
C PRO A 153 -1.70 1.50 -43.59
N GLN A 154 -1.10 2.68 -43.41
CA GLN A 154 -1.74 4.00 -43.70
C GLN A 154 -2.03 4.15 -45.18
#